data_36f476906466b965955ed214028e70cd
#
_entry.id   36f476906466b965955ed214028e70cd
#
_cell.length_a   1.000
_cell.length_b   1.000
_cell.length_c   1.000
_cell.angle_alpha   90.00
_cell.angle_beta   90.00
_cell.angle_gamma   90.00
#
_symmetry.space_group_name_H-M   'P 1'
#
loop_
_entity.id
_entity.type
_entity.pdbx_description
1 polymer ?
#
loop_
_entity_poly.entity_id
_entity_poly.type
_entity_poly.pdbx_seq_one_letter_code
_entity_poly.pdbx_strand_id
1 'polypeptide(L)'
;MLELNAKTTALVVIDLQEGILPFAGGPHTADEVVNRAGKLAAKFRASGQPVFLVRVGWSADYAEALKQPVDAPSPAKVLPENWWQHPAALGATDSDIEIIKRQWGAFYGTDLELQLRRRGIDTIVLCG
;
A
#
# COMPACT_ATOMS: atom_id res chain seq x y z
N MET A 1 -8.30 8.12 25.69
CA MET A 1 -8.41 8.45 24.25
C MET A 1 -7.06 8.15 23.61
N LEU A 2 -7.05 7.58 22.44
CA LEU A 2 -5.80 7.36 21.69
C LEU A 2 -5.29 8.70 21.17
N GLU A 3 -4.07 9.07 21.52
CA GLU A 3 -3.39 10.25 21.01
C GLU A 3 -2.19 9.81 20.18
N LEU A 4 -2.04 10.38 19.00
CA LEU A 4 -0.93 10.11 18.09
C LEU A 4 -0.03 11.34 17.99
N ASN A 5 1.27 11.13 18.12
CA ASN A 5 2.23 12.20 17.92
C ASN A 5 2.44 12.44 16.42
N ALA A 6 1.96 13.59 15.93
CA ALA A 6 2.07 13.94 14.52
C ALA A 6 3.52 13.98 13.99
N LYS A 7 4.50 14.22 14.85
CA LYS A 7 5.92 14.30 14.44
C LYS A 7 6.55 12.92 14.19
N THR A 8 6.00 11.87 14.80
CA THR A 8 6.57 10.51 14.77
C THR A 8 5.62 9.46 14.20
N THR A 9 4.47 9.90 13.67
CA THR A 9 3.46 9.00 13.10
C THR A 9 3.38 9.15 11.59
N ALA A 10 3.38 8.03 10.87
CA ALA A 10 3.16 7.96 9.42
C ALA A 10 1.89 7.17 9.08
N LEU A 11 1.33 7.43 7.91
CA LEU A 11 0.30 6.62 7.30
C LEU A 11 0.94 5.61 6.33
N VAL A 12 0.55 4.34 6.44
CA VAL A 12 0.94 3.29 5.49
C VAL A 12 -0.31 2.71 4.85
N VAL A 13 -0.47 2.95 3.56
CA VAL A 13 -1.59 2.47 2.73
C VAL A 13 -1.13 1.26 1.95
N ILE A 14 -1.78 0.11 2.15
CA ILE A 14 -1.35 -1.16 1.55
C ILE A 14 -2.33 -1.63 0.48
N ASP A 15 -1.81 -1.92 -0.71
CA ASP A 15 -2.47 -2.60 -1.82
C ASP A 15 -3.73 -1.90 -2.37
N LEU A 16 -3.91 -0.61 -2.09
CA LEU A 16 -4.96 0.18 -2.76
C LEU A 16 -4.45 0.65 -4.12
N GLN A 17 -4.41 -0.25 -5.07
CA GLN A 17 -4.01 -0.06 -6.46
C GLN A 17 -5.08 -0.64 -7.39
N GLU A 18 -5.25 -0.06 -8.57
CA GLU A 18 -6.34 -0.39 -9.49
C GLU A 18 -6.40 -1.89 -9.82
N GLY A 19 -5.25 -2.54 -9.96
CA GLY A 19 -5.20 -3.97 -10.25
C GLY A 19 -5.70 -4.87 -9.12
N ILE A 20 -5.69 -4.39 -7.88
CA ILE A 20 -6.12 -5.15 -6.69
C ILE A 20 -7.59 -4.92 -6.35
N LEU A 21 -8.13 -3.74 -6.62
CA LEU A 21 -9.50 -3.37 -6.23
C LEU A 21 -10.57 -4.37 -6.67
N PRO A 22 -10.50 -5.01 -7.87
CA PRO A 22 -11.48 -6.00 -8.28
C PRO A 22 -11.54 -7.26 -7.40
N PHE A 23 -10.52 -7.52 -6.58
CA PHE A 23 -10.46 -8.66 -5.66
C PHE A 23 -10.98 -8.34 -4.26
N ALA A 24 -11.45 -7.12 -4.03
CA ALA A 24 -11.95 -6.71 -2.72
C ALA A 24 -13.16 -7.55 -2.31
N GLY A 25 -13.09 -8.10 -1.09
CA GLY A 25 -14.20 -8.78 -0.45
C GLY A 25 -14.99 -7.84 0.48
N GLY A 26 -15.94 -8.41 1.23
CA GLY A 26 -16.61 -7.68 2.29
C GLY A 26 -15.71 -7.43 3.52
N PRO A 27 -16.20 -6.69 4.53
CA PRO A 27 -17.54 -6.11 4.61
C PRO A 27 -17.71 -4.77 3.87
N HIS A 28 -16.63 -4.09 3.51
CA HIS A 28 -16.67 -2.82 2.79
C HIS A 28 -16.34 -3.01 1.31
N THR A 29 -16.91 -2.16 0.47
CA THR A 29 -16.54 -2.13 -0.94
C THR A 29 -15.15 -1.52 -1.15
N ALA A 30 -14.51 -1.83 -2.27
CA ALA A 30 -13.23 -1.24 -2.65
C ALA A 30 -13.30 0.30 -2.62
N ASP A 31 -14.35 0.87 -3.21
CA ASP A 31 -14.54 2.33 -3.27
C ASP A 31 -14.67 2.97 -1.88
N GLU A 32 -15.38 2.33 -0.96
CA GLU A 32 -15.48 2.83 0.43
C GLU A 32 -14.12 2.84 1.11
N VAL A 33 -13.33 1.78 0.95
CA VAL A 33 -11.99 1.68 1.55
C VAL A 33 -11.07 2.73 0.95
N VAL A 34 -11.03 2.84 -0.38
CA VAL A 34 -10.20 3.84 -1.08
C VAL A 34 -10.58 5.27 -0.68
N ASN A 35 -11.87 5.57 -0.63
CA ASN A 35 -12.34 6.91 -0.24
C ASN A 35 -11.96 7.27 1.20
N ARG A 36 -12.06 6.32 2.14
CA ARG A 36 -11.65 6.53 3.53
C ARG A 36 -10.13 6.72 3.64
N ALA A 37 -9.37 5.87 2.94
CA ALA A 37 -7.91 5.98 2.89
C ALA A 37 -7.46 7.31 2.27
N GLY A 38 -8.13 7.76 1.21
CA GLY A 38 -7.85 9.05 0.57
C GLY A 38 -8.08 10.25 1.49
N LYS A 39 -9.18 10.24 2.26
CA LYS A 39 -9.44 11.28 3.28
C LYS A 39 -8.37 11.28 4.37
N LEU A 40 -7.97 10.10 4.83
CA LEU A 40 -6.94 9.94 5.83
C LEU A 40 -5.58 10.42 5.31
N ALA A 41 -5.21 10.03 4.09
CA ALA A 41 -3.98 10.46 3.44
C ALA A 41 -3.93 11.99 3.25
N ALA A 42 -5.02 12.61 2.83
CA ALA A 42 -5.12 14.07 2.71
C ALA A 42 -4.86 14.76 4.06
N LYS A 43 -5.40 14.21 5.15
CA LYS A 43 -5.18 14.72 6.51
C LYS A 43 -3.70 14.64 6.91
N PHE A 44 -3.08 13.50 6.68
CA PHE A 44 -1.65 13.30 6.98
C PHE A 44 -0.77 14.26 6.18
N ARG A 45 -1.01 14.38 4.88
CA ARG A 45 -0.28 15.34 4.03
C ARG A 45 -0.45 16.79 4.50
N ALA A 46 -1.67 17.19 4.83
CA ALA A 46 -1.95 18.54 5.34
C ALA A 46 -1.22 18.84 6.65
N SER A 47 -0.96 17.84 7.46
CA SER A 47 -0.21 17.95 8.72
C SER A 47 1.30 17.75 8.56
N GLY A 48 1.79 17.61 7.32
CA GLY A 48 3.21 17.35 7.05
C GLY A 48 3.71 15.96 7.46
N GLN A 49 2.78 15.02 7.72
CA GLN A 49 3.12 13.64 8.11
C GLN A 49 3.37 12.79 6.87
N PRO A 50 4.34 11.86 6.91
CA PRO A 50 4.62 10.98 5.78
C PRO A 50 3.45 10.06 5.44
N VAL A 51 3.21 9.91 4.14
CA VAL A 51 2.28 8.93 3.58
C VAL A 51 3.08 7.95 2.73
N PHE A 52 2.98 6.68 3.07
CA PHE A 52 3.58 5.58 2.32
C PHE A 52 2.50 4.88 1.52
N LEU A 53 2.73 4.72 0.23
CA LEU A 53 1.85 3.99 -0.66
C LEU A 53 2.53 2.68 -1.06
N VAL A 54 2.01 1.57 -0.54
CA VAL A 54 2.57 0.23 -0.77
C VAL A 54 1.79 -0.45 -1.87
N ARG A 55 2.49 -0.85 -2.93
CA ARG A 55 1.93 -1.63 -4.03
C ARG A 55 2.57 -3.00 -4.10
N VAL A 56 1.83 -3.98 -4.62
CA VAL A 56 2.29 -5.34 -4.84
C VAL A 56 2.27 -5.67 -6.33
N GLY A 57 3.26 -6.39 -6.79
CA GLY A 57 3.31 -6.91 -8.14
C GLY A 57 4.66 -7.49 -8.50
N TRP A 58 4.78 -7.92 -9.74
CA TRP A 58 5.92 -8.68 -10.22
C TRP A 58 6.29 -8.24 -11.63
N SER A 59 7.46 -8.66 -12.09
CA SER A 59 7.84 -8.57 -13.48
C SER A 59 6.92 -9.43 -14.37
N ALA A 60 6.92 -9.17 -15.66
CA ALA A 60 6.05 -9.87 -16.61
C ALA A 60 6.25 -11.39 -16.65
N ASP A 61 7.46 -11.85 -16.35
CA ASP A 61 7.83 -13.28 -16.30
C ASP A 61 7.67 -13.90 -14.89
N TYR A 62 7.25 -13.10 -13.90
CA TYR A 62 7.12 -13.53 -12.49
C TYR A 62 8.38 -14.18 -11.92
N ALA A 63 9.57 -13.85 -12.41
CA ALA A 63 10.81 -14.47 -12.00
C ALA A 63 11.06 -14.32 -10.50
N GLU A 64 10.71 -13.18 -9.91
CA GLU A 64 10.88 -12.86 -8.49
C GLU A 64 9.66 -13.21 -7.60
N ALA A 65 8.61 -13.79 -8.16
CA ALA A 65 7.45 -14.18 -7.38
C ALA A 65 7.75 -15.41 -6.49
N LEU A 66 7.11 -15.48 -5.32
CA LEU A 66 7.18 -16.67 -4.48
C LEU A 66 6.58 -17.87 -5.21
N LYS A 67 7.29 -18.99 -5.13
CA LYS A 67 6.95 -20.27 -5.80
C LYS A 67 6.74 -21.38 -4.77
N GLN A 68 5.99 -21.11 -3.72
CA GLN A 68 5.65 -22.11 -2.72
C GLN A 68 4.57 -23.07 -3.24
N PRO A 69 4.52 -24.31 -2.75
CA PRO A 69 3.40 -25.20 -2.99
C PRO A 69 2.10 -24.61 -2.47
N VAL A 70 1.03 -24.75 -3.24
CA VAL A 70 -0.32 -24.30 -2.87
C VAL A 70 -1.35 -25.35 -3.26
N ASP A 71 -2.45 -25.45 -2.50
CA ASP A 71 -3.50 -26.44 -2.74
C ASP A 71 -4.31 -26.14 -4.01
N ALA A 72 -4.46 -24.87 -4.32
CA ALA A 72 -5.18 -24.40 -5.51
C ALA A 72 -4.32 -23.39 -6.28
N PRO A 73 -3.43 -23.86 -7.16
CA PRO A 73 -2.60 -22.99 -7.95
C PRO A 73 -3.45 -22.12 -8.88
N SER A 74 -3.20 -20.82 -8.86
CA SER A 74 -3.82 -19.91 -9.82
C SER A 74 -3.10 -20.02 -11.16
N PRO A 75 -3.81 -20.02 -12.30
CA PRO A 75 -3.14 -19.98 -13.59
C PRO A 75 -2.32 -18.69 -13.72
N ALA A 76 -1.17 -18.79 -14.35
CA ALA A 76 -0.34 -17.63 -14.63
C ALA A 76 -1.16 -16.58 -15.41
N LYS A 77 -1.23 -15.37 -14.90
CA LYS A 77 -2.00 -14.26 -15.50
C LYS A 77 -1.05 -13.12 -15.83
N VAL A 78 -1.27 -12.53 -17.00
CA VAL A 78 -0.65 -11.25 -17.33
C VAL A 78 -1.30 -10.18 -16.45
N LEU A 79 -0.50 -9.35 -15.79
CA LEU A 79 -1.00 -8.23 -15.01
C LEU A 79 -1.69 -7.22 -15.95
N PRO A 80 -2.89 -6.71 -15.62
CA PRO A 80 -3.53 -5.66 -16.39
C PRO A 80 -2.65 -4.40 -16.52
N GLU A 81 -2.82 -3.62 -17.57
CA GLU A 81 -2.06 -2.38 -17.78
C GLU A 81 -2.18 -1.40 -16.60
N ASN A 82 -3.36 -1.35 -15.98
CA ASN A 82 -3.62 -0.49 -14.83
C ASN A 82 -3.22 -1.08 -13.49
N TRP A 83 -2.58 -2.23 -13.47
CA TRP A 83 -2.23 -2.94 -12.22
C TRP A 83 -1.56 -2.04 -11.18
N TRP A 84 -0.63 -1.21 -11.62
CA TRP A 84 0.20 -0.36 -10.76
C TRP A 84 -0.40 1.01 -10.45
N GLN A 85 -1.51 1.38 -11.08
CA GLN A 85 -2.08 2.71 -10.92
C GLN A 85 -2.68 2.91 -9.54
N HIS A 86 -2.43 4.08 -8.95
CA HIS A 86 -3.14 4.51 -7.76
C HIS A 86 -4.56 4.95 -8.12
N PRO A 87 -5.58 4.54 -7.36
CA PRO A 87 -6.92 5.09 -7.52
C PRO A 87 -6.89 6.62 -7.34
N ALA A 88 -7.59 7.34 -8.19
CA ALA A 88 -7.62 8.80 -8.15
C ALA A 88 -8.05 9.36 -6.77
N ALA A 89 -8.96 8.67 -6.08
CA ALA A 89 -9.44 9.08 -4.76
C ALA A 89 -8.38 9.00 -3.64
N LEU A 90 -7.26 8.29 -3.84
CA LEU A 90 -6.12 8.34 -2.91
C LEU A 90 -5.41 9.69 -2.97
N GLY A 91 -5.53 10.44 -4.06
CA GLY A 91 -4.87 11.70 -4.26
C GLY A 91 -3.35 11.63 -4.17
N ALA A 92 -2.74 10.55 -4.71
CA ALA A 92 -1.30 10.35 -4.68
C ALA A 92 -0.53 11.57 -5.21
N THR A 93 0.54 11.93 -4.53
CA THR A 93 1.39 13.08 -4.85
C THR A 93 2.86 12.67 -4.90
N ASP A 94 3.71 13.50 -5.50
CA ASP A 94 5.15 13.28 -5.57
C ASP A 94 5.84 13.28 -4.18
N SER A 95 5.17 13.81 -3.16
CA SER A 95 5.66 13.79 -1.78
C SER A 95 5.43 12.45 -1.06
N ASP A 96 4.58 11.59 -1.59
CA ASP A 96 4.32 10.28 -1.03
C ASP A 96 5.52 9.35 -1.25
N ILE A 97 5.74 8.43 -0.32
CA ILE A 97 6.82 7.47 -0.39
C ILE A 97 6.27 6.17 -0.98
N GLU A 98 6.81 5.80 -2.14
CA GLU A 98 6.41 4.58 -2.86
C GLU A 98 7.20 3.38 -2.36
N ILE A 99 6.47 2.32 -1.99
CA ILE A 99 7.05 1.02 -1.62
C ILE A 99 6.47 -0.04 -2.56
N ILE A 100 7.32 -0.88 -3.11
CA ILE A 100 6.90 -2.02 -3.93
C ILE A 100 7.31 -3.31 -3.24
N LYS A 101 6.32 -4.17 -2.99
CA LYS A 101 6.53 -5.51 -2.42
C LYS A 101 6.24 -6.60 -3.45
N ARG A 102 6.84 -7.77 -3.22
CA ARG A 102 6.72 -8.94 -4.10
C ARG A 102 5.99 -10.12 -3.42
N GLN A 103 5.52 -9.91 -2.19
CA GLN A 103 4.87 -10.90 -1.35
C GLN A 103 3.88 -10.20 -0.39
N TRP A 104 3.29 -10.96 0.53
CA TRP A 104 2.30 -10.47 1.47
C TRP A 104 2.81 -9.32 2.38
N GLY A 105 3.93 -9.55 3.04
CA GLY A 105 4.46 -8.60 4.02
C GLY A 105 5.17 -7.41 3.37
N ALA A 106 4.78 -6.19 3.75
CA ALA A 106 5.35 -4.96 3.20
C ALA A 106 6.77 -4.65 3.70
N PHE A 107 7.17 -5.22 4.84
CA PHE A 107 8.50 -5.00 5.43
C PHE A 107 9.58 -5.95 4.88
N TYR A 108 9.19 -7.03 4.22
CA TYR A 108 10.14 -8.03 3.72
C TYR A 108 10.66 -7.66 2.34
N GLY A 109 11.98 -7.51 2.23
CA GLY A 109 12.65 -7.22 0.96
C GLY A 109 12.31 -5.85 0.38
N THR A 110 11.85 -4.91 1.21
CA THR A 110 11.58 -3.52 0.86
C THR A 110 12.38 -2.57 1.74
N ASP A 111 12.40 -1.30 1.39
CA ASP A 111 13.01 -0.25 2.21
C ASP A 111 12.01 0.46 3.16
N LEU A 112 10.82 -0.12 3.38
CA LEU A 112 9.80 0.52 4.22
C LEU A 112 10.33 0.84 5.62
N GLU A 113 10.92 -0.13 6.32
CA GLU A 113 11.46 0.09 7.67
C GLU A 113 12.56 1.15 7.65
N LEU A 114 13.47 1.07 6.69
CA LEU A 114 14.56 2.03 6.53
C LEU A 114 14.03 3.45 6.34
N GLN A 115 13.04 3.62 5.49
CA GLN A 115 12.39 4.91 5.23
C GLN A 115 11.68 5.47 6.47
N LEU A 116 10.99 4.61 7.23
CA LEU A 116 10.35 4.99 8.49
C LEU A 116 11.39 5.46 9.52
N ARG A 117 12.44 4.67 9.74
CA ARG A 117 13.51 4.99 10.70
C ARG A 117 14.26 6.27 10.36
N ARG A 118 14.60 6.48 9.10
CA ARG A 118 15.29 7.69 8.65
C ARG A 118 14.46 8.97 8.82
N ARG A 119 13.13 8.83 8.87
CA ARG A 119 12.21 9.94 9.15
C ARG A 119 11.85 10.08 10.64
N GLY A 120 12.44 9.28 11.51
CA GLY A 120 12.14 9.30 12.94
C GLY A 120 10.72 8.85 13.28
N ILE A 121 10.14 7.98 12.45
CA ILE A 121 8.80 7.43 12.67
C ILE A 121 8.88 6.24 13.62
N ASP A 122 8.10 6.26 14.67
CA ASP A 122 7.96 5.19 15.65
C ASP A 122 6.56 4.57 15.69
N THR A 123 5.62 5.23 15.04
CA THR A 123 4.20 4.85 15.04
C THR A 123 3.65 4.88 13.61
N ILE A 124 2.88 3.86 13.24
CA ILE A 124 2.18 3.83 11.95
C ILE A 124 0.67 3.69 12.13
N VAL A 125 -0.08 4.39 11.30
CA VAL A 125 -1.48 4.11 11.04
C VAL A 125 -1.54 3.28 9.76
N LEU A 126 -2.14 2.11 9.83
CA LEU A 126 -2.19 1.15 8.74
C LEU A 126 -3.59 1.05 8.17
N CYS A 127 -3.71 1.12 6.85
CA CYS A 127 -4.96 0.90 6.13
C CYS A 127 -4.72 0.22 4.77
N GLY A 128 -5.79 -0.32 4.21
CA GLY A 128 -5.74 -1.03 2.93
C GLY A 128 -6.64 -2.23 2.90
#